data_beb9c2c01580ba0b46098867356f38fa
#
_entry.id   beb9c2c01580ba0b46098867356f38fa
#
_cell.length_a   1.000
_cell.length_b   1.000
_cell.length_c   1.000
_cell.angle_alpha   90.00
_cell.angle_beta   90.00
_cell.angle_gamma   90.00
#
_symmetry.space_group_name_H-M   'P 1'
#
loop_
_entity.id
_entity.type
_entity.pdbx_description
1 polymer ?
#
loop_
_entity_poly.entity_id
_entity_poly.type
_entity_poly.pdbx_seq_one_letter_code
_entity_poly.pdbx_strand_id
1 'polypeptide(L)'
;GAGKTTQVERLRDYFAGMGRNVVVTREPGGTELGVQLRTMLLHGGDIAPRTEALLFAADRAQHVAEVIRPALERGAVVITDRYLDSSLAYQAGGRELTAGEIRDLSMWATCELLPNRTYLLDLDPVQSHARLQHDEDRMESAGNDFQRRTRQAFLDLAKAESQRFRVIDASQSIEE
;
A
#
# COMPACT_ATOMS: atom_id res chain seq x y z
N GLY A 1 1.45 12.55 3.54
CA GLY A 1 1.25 12.53 2.50
C GLY A 1 0.39 12.85 1.30
N ALA A 2 -0.06 11.82 0.58
CA ALA A 2 -0.84 12.01 -0.65
C ALA A 2 -2.35 12.14 -0.42
N GLY A 3 -2.83 12.11 0.84
CA GLY A 3 -4.26 12.22 1.14
C GLY A 3 -5.02 10.90 1.16
N LYS A 4 -4.32 9.77 1.27
CA LYS A 4 -4.94 8.44 1.25
C LYS A 4 -6.01 8.25 2.32
N THR A 5 -5.73 8.63 3.57
CA THR A 5 -6.68 8.48 4.68
C THR A 5 -8.01 9.17 4.39
N THR A 6 -7.95 10.41 3.91
CA THR A 6 -9.15 11.19 3.57
C THR A 6 -9.95 10.50 2.47
N GLN A 7 -9.29 10.05 1.41
CA GLN A 7 -9.97 9.40 0.28
C GLN A 7 -10.53 8.04 0.66
N VAL A 8 -9.84 7.28 1.51
CA VAL A 8 -10.36 6.00 2.05
C VAL A 8 -11.66 6.24 2.82
N GLU A 9 -11.71 7.24 3.68
CA GLU A 9 -12.92 7.57 4.44
C GLU A 9 -14.08 7.96 3.53
N ARG A 10 -13.82 8.76 2.50
CA ARG A 10 -14.84 9.18 1.54
C ARG A 10 -15.36 7.98 0.72
N LEU A 11 -14.47 7.09 0.31
CA LEU A 11 -14.85 5.90 -0.44
C LEU A 11 -15.66 4.93 0.44
N ARG A 12 -15.27 4.77 1.70
CA ARG A 12 -16.05 4.00 2.69
C ARG A 12 -17.48 4.55 2.79
N ASP A 13 -17.62 5.86 2.96
CA ASP A 13 -18.93 6.50 3.10
C ASP A 13 -19.77 6.34 1.84
N TYR A 14 -19.16 6.39 0.68
CA TYR A 14 -19.82 6.16 -0.60
C TYR A 14 -20.45 4.76 -0.68
N PHE A 15 -19.69 3.73 -0.37
CA PHE A 15 -20.20 2.35 -0.39
C PHE A 15 -21.20 2.08 0.73
N ALA A 16 -20.97 2.62 1.92
CA ALA A 16 -21.91 2.52 3.03
C ALA A 16 -23.26 3.18 2.70
N GLY A 17 -23.23 4.32 2.02
CA GLY A 17 -24.41 5.01 1.52
C GLY A 17 -25.20 4.20 0.49
N MET A 18 -24.56 3.26 -0.20
CA MET A 18 -25.20 2.31 -1.12
C MET A 18 -25.74 1.05 -0.41
N GLY A 19 -25.69 0.99 0.91
CA GLY A 19 -26.12 -0.16 1.68
C GLY A 19 -25.13 -1.32 1.72
N ARG A 20 -23.87 -1.10 1.34
CA ARG A 20 -22.83 -2.14 1.34
C ARG A 20 -22.12 -2.21 2.70
N ASN A 21 -21.78 -3.41 3.11
CA ASN A 21 -20.89 -3.62 4.25
C ASN A 21 -19.46 -3.31 3.78
N VAL A 22 -18.73 -2.50 4.51
CA VAL A 22 -17.39 -2.07 4.14
C VAL A 22 -16.41 -2.38 5.27
N VAL A 23 -15.30 -3.01 4.92
CA VAL A 23 -14.16 -3.22 5.81
C VAL A 23 -13.03 -2.33 5.33
N VAL A 24 -12.59 -1.42 6.20
CA VAL A 24 -11.44 -0.56 5.95
C VAL A 24 -10.24 -1.11 6.71
N THR A 25 -9.12 -1.29 6.01
CA THR A 25 -7.92 -1.87 6.58
C THR A 25 -6.68 -1.25 5.96
N ARG A 26 -5.50 -1.72 6.37
CA ARG A 26 -4.23 -1.17 5.88
C ARG A 26 -3.11 -2.20 5.94
N GLU A 27 -2.01 -1.90 5.23
CA GLU A 27 -0.75 -2.64 5.34
C GLU A 27 0.43 -1.68 5.44
N PRO A 28 1.44 -1.96 6.29
CA PRO A 28 1.42 -3.01 7.31
C PRO A 28 0.54 -2.63 8.50
N GLY A 29 0.08 -3.64 9.26
CA GLY A 29 -0.62 -3.39 10.52
C GLY A 29 -2.13 -3.61 10.49
N GLY A 30 -2.63 -4.45 9.60
CA GLY A 30 -4.05 -4.79 9.52
C GLY A 30 -4.51 -5.91 10.46
N THR A 31 -3.58 -6.52 11.19
CA THR A 31 -3.84 -7.58 12.17
C THR A 31 -3.03 -7.32 13.44
N GLU A 32 -3.30 -8.08 14.51
CA GLU A 32 -2.51 -7.97 15.74
C GLU A 32 -1.03 -8.26 15.49
N LEU A 33 -0.72 -9.33 14.75
CA LEU A 33 0.65 -9.63 14.32
C LEU A 33 1.19 -8.49 13.44
N GLY A 34 0.40 -8.00 12.53
CA GLY A 34 0.78 -6.92 11.62
C GLY A 34 1.14 -5.63 12.33
N VAL A 35 0.49 -5.31 13.44
CA VAL A 35 0.83 -4.12 14.25
C VAL A 35 2.26 -4.23 14.79
N GLN A 36 2.68 -5.41 15.24
CA GLN A 36 4.05 -5.64 15.69
C GLN A 36 5.05 -5.52 14.54
N LEU A 37 4.72 -6.11 13.39
CA LEU A 37 5.55 -6.02 12.18
C LEU A 37 5.67 -4.58 11.69
N ARG A 38 4.59 -3.81 11.74
CA ARG A 38 4.60 -2.39 11.38
C ARG A 38 5.61 -1.60 12.20
N THR A 39 5.65 -1.83 13.50
CA THR A 39 6.61 -1.16 14.39
C THR A 39 8.05 -1.47 13.97
N MET A 40 8.36 -2.72 13.69
CA MET A 40 9.70 -3.13 13.24
C MET A 40 10.05 -2.53 11.87
N LEU A 41 9.09 -2.53 10.94
CA LEU A 41 9.31 -2.09 9.55
C LEU A 41 9.45 -0.58 9.41
N LEU A 42 8.67 0.19 10.16
CA LEU A 42 8.60 1.65 10.01
C LEU A 42 9.39 2.42 11.07
N HIS A 43 9.52 1.86 12.26
CA HIS A 43 10.09 2.55 13.41
C HIS A 43 11.22 1.78 14.10
N GLY A 44 11.64 0.66 13.54
CA GLY A 44 12.76 -0.14 14.04
C GLY A 44 14.11 0.31 13.49
N GLY A 45 15.13 -0.50 13.75
CA GLY A 45 16.47 -0.28 13.21
C GLY A 45 16.61 -0.67 11.74
N ASP A 46 17.84 -0.71 11.26
CA ASP A 46 18.15 -1.09 9.89
C ASP A 46 17.80 -2.57 9.64
N ILE A 47 17.24 -2.82 8.48
CA ILE A 47 16.79 -4.14 8.06
C ILE A 47 17.37 -4.41 6.67
N ALA A 48 17.94 -5.62 6.47
CA ALA A 48 18.41 -6.03 5.16
C ALA A 48 17.24 -6.06 4.15
N PRO A 49 17.47 -5.74 2.88
CA PRO A 49 16.40 -5.65 1.87
C PRO A 49 15.54 -6.91 1.77
N ARG A 50 16.14 -8.10 1.80
CA ARG A 50 15.39 -9.37 1.76
C ARG A 50 14.55 -9.57 3.02
N THR A 51 15.08 -9.23 4.19
CA THR A 51 14.35 -9.30 5.47
C THR A 51 13.14 -8.37 5.44
N GLU A 52 13.32 -7.15 4.96
CA GLU A 52 12.23 -6.18 4.82
C GLU A 52 11.11 -6.72 3.91
N ALA A 53 11.48 -7.27 2.75
CA ALA A 53 10.53 -7.86 1.82
C ALA A 53 9.76 -9.03 2.46
N LEU A 54 10.44 -9.90 3.19
CA LEU A 54 9.82 -11.04 3.89
C LEU A 54 8.87 -10.58 4.99
N LEU A 55 9.23 -9.55 5.74
CA LEU A 55 8.37 -9.02 6.80
C LEU A 55 7.11 -8.37 6.24
N PHE A 56 7.21 -7.62 5.15
CA PHE A 56 6.03 -7.10 4.45
C PHE A 56 5.15 -8.22 3.91
N ALA A 57 5.76 -9.28 3.36
CA ALA A 57 5.02 -10.43 2.86
C ALA A 57 4.34 -11.20 4.00
N ALA A 58 4.99 -11.35 5.15
CA ALA A 58 4.39 -11.99 6.33
C ALA A 58 3.19 -11.20 6.84
N ASP A 59 3.30 -9.88 6.93
CA ASP A 59 2.18 -9.00 7.28
C ASP A 59 1.00 -9.20 6.33
N ARG A 60 1.29 -9.20 5.04
CA ARG A 60 0.28 -9.36 3.98
C ARG A 60 -0.38 -10.72 4.01
N ALA A 61 0.38 -11.79 4.19
CA ALA A 61 -0.14 -13.16 4.27
C ALA A 61 -1.14 -13.30 5.41
N GLN A 62 -0.81 -12.79 6.60
CA GLN A 62 -1.71 -12.82 7.75
C GLN A 62 -2.94 -11.95 7.51
N HIS A 63 -2.75 -10.79 6.91
CA HIS A 63 -3.82 -9.84 6.60
C HIS A 63 -4.86 -10.44 5.64
N VAL A 64 -4.39 -11.11 4.60
CA VAL A 64 -5.28 -11.79 3.64
C VAL A 64 -6.04 -12.93 4.32
N ALA A 65 -5.35 -13.76 5.09
CA ALA A 65 -5.96 -14.93 5.74
C ALA A 65 -6.97 -14.55 6.81
N GLU A 66 -6.67 -13.53 7.60
CA GLU A 66 -7.45 -13.18 8.80
C GLU A 66 -8.54 -12.13 8.53
N VAL A 67 -8.31 -11.21 7.62
CA VAL A 67 -9.19 -10.04 7.40
C VAL A 67 -9.79 -10.00 6.01
N ILE A 68 -8.96 -10.01 4.96
CA ILE A 68 -9.44 -9.69 3.61
C ILE A 68 -10.32 -10.81 3.04
N ARG A 69 -9.82 -12.04 2.99
CA ARG A 69 -10.62 -13.16 2.47
C ARG A 69 -11.90 -13.40 3.25
N PRO A 70 -11.90 -13.45 4.59
CA PRO A 70 -13.13 -13.60 5.34
C PRO A 70 -14.14 -12.48 5.07
N ALA A 71 -13.69 -11.24 4.92
CA ALA A 71 -14.57 -10.11 4.59
C ALA A 71 -15.18 -10.26 3.19
N LEU A 72 -14.37 -10.63 2.18
CA LEU A 72 -14.87 -10.87 0.82
C LEU A 72 -15.86 -12.02 0.77
N GLU A 73 -15.61 -13.09 1.52
CA GLU A 73 -16.51 -14.25 1.62
C GLU A 73 -17.85 -13.87 2.22
N ARG A 74 -17.91 -12.89 3.10
CA ARG A 74 -19.16 -12.33 3.65
C ARG A 74 -19.85 -11.35 2.70
N GLY A 75 -19.29 -11.08 1.54
CA GLY A 75 -19.82 -10.12 0.59
C GLY A 75 -19.50 -8.66 0.90
N ALA A 76 -18.57 -8.39 1.81
CA ALA A 76 -18.16 -7.03 2.13
C ALA A 76 -17.29 -6.42 1.01
N VAL A 77 -17.33 -5.10 0.91
CA VAL A 77 -16.33 -4.33 0.15
C VAL A 77 -15.12 -4.13 1.05
N VAL A 78 -13.95 -4.48 0.58
CA VAL A 78 -12.70 -4.27 1.33
C VAL A 78 -11.93 -3.13 0.71
N ILE A 79 -11.59 -2.14 1.53
CA ILE A 79 -10.74 -1.01 1.14
C ILE A 79 -9.47 -1.11 1.96
N THR A 80 -8.34 -1.31 1.30
CA THR A 80 -7.05 -1.36 1.97
C THR A 80 -6.17 -0.19 1.55
N ASP A 81 -5.59 0.48 2.53
CA ASP A 81 -4.49 1.41 2.30
C ASP A 81 -3.21 0.59 2.17
N ARG A 82 -2.69 0.54 0.97
CA ARG A 82 -1.57 -0.27 0.51
C ARG A 82 -1.87 -1.77 0.45
N TYR A 83 -1.21 -2.40 -0.51
CA TYR A 83 -1.24 -3.84 -0.72
C TYR A 83 0.05 -4.26 -1.46
N LEU A 84 0.03 -5.34 -2.25
CA LEU A 84 1.25 -5.87 -2.88
C LEU A 84 1.97 -4.88 -3.79
N ASP A 85 1.27 -3.93 -4.38
CA ASP A 85 1.88 -2.92 -5.26
C ASP A 85 2.88 -2.03 -4.51
N SER A 86 2.63 -1.76 -3.24
CA SER A 86 3.58 -1.03 -2.40
C SER A 86 4.90 -1.79 -2.25
N SER A 87 4.86 -3.11 -2.08
CA SER A 87 6.08 -3.92 -2.04
C SER A 87 6.81 -3.95 -3.37
N LEU A 88 6.08 -4.04 -4.49
CA LEU A 88 6.68 -3.96 -5.82
C LEU A 88 7.39 -2.63 -6.05
N ALA A 89 6.80 -1.52 -5.58
CA ALA A 89 7.38 -0.20 -5.72
C ALA A 89 8.53 0.06 -4.73
N TYR A 90 8.34 -0.27 -3.45
CA TYR A 90 9.30 0.06 -2.39
C TYR A 90 10.45 -0.95 -2.28
N GLN A 91 10.15 -2.26 -2.32
CA GLN A 91 11.16 -3.29 -2.14
C GLN A 91 11.92 -3.62 -3.43
N ALA A 92 11.31 -3.47 -4.59
CA ALA A 92 11.97 -3.69 -5.87
C ALA A 92 12.39 -2.37 -6.53
N GLY A 93 11.43 -1.49 -6.83
CA GLY A 93 11.69 -0.24 -7.54
C GLY A 93 12.59 0.74 -6.80
N GLY A 94 12.46 0.80 -5.49
CA GLY A 94 13.25 1.69 -4.63
C GLY A 94 14.43 1.03 -3.93
N ARG A 95 14.61 -0.30 -4.02
CA ARG A 95 15.65 -1.10 -3.36
C ARG A 95 16.37 -1.98 -4.38
N GLU A 96 17.24 -2.88 -3.91
CA GLU A 96 18.11 -3.71 -4.75
C GLU A 96 17.45 -4.99 -5.30
N LEU A 97 16.27 -5.35 -4.82
CA LEU A 97 15.59 -6.58 -5.19
C LEU A 97 14.88 -6.43 -6.55
N THR A 98 14.77 -7.54 -7.29
CA THR A 98 14.08 -7.52 -8.58
C THR A 98 12.56 -7.50 -8.44
N ALA A 99 11.89 -6.93 -9.41
CA ALA A 99 10.42 -6.91 -9.46
C ALA A 99 9.83 -8.33 -9.50
N GLY A 100 10.48 -9.26 -10.23
CA GLY A 100 10.05 -10.65 -10.32
C GLY A 100 10.08 -11.36 -8.98
N GLU A 101 11.15 -11.21 -8.22
CA GLU A 101 11.28 -11.80 -6.88
C GLU A 101 10.18 -11.31 -5.94
N ILE A 102 9.93 -10.00 -5.92
CA ILE A 102 8.91 -9.40 -5.05
C ILE A 102 7.50 -9.79 -5.51
N ARG A 103 7.26 -9.86 -6.82
CA ARG A 103 5.98 -10.30 -7.37
C ARG A 103 5.66 -11.74 -6.98
N ASP A 104 6.61 -12.65 -7.17
CA ASP A 104 6.43 -14.06 -6.83
C ASP A 104 6.16 -14.24 -5.33
N LEU A 105 6.93 -13.55 -4.49
CA LEU A 105 6.74 -13.57 -3.04
C LEU A 105 5.34 -13.03 -2.66
N SER A 106 4.93 -11.93 -3.27
CA SER A 106 3.63 -11.30 -2.98
C SER A 106 2.46 -12.15 -3.45
N MET A 107 2.56 -12.77 -4.62
CA MET A 107 1.51 -13.65 -5.14
C MET A 107 1.39 -14.91 -4.30
N TRP A 108 2.49 -15.47 -3.84
CA TRP A 108 2.47 -16.60 -2.91
C TRP A 108 1.84 -16.20 -1.56
N ALA A 109 2.25 -15.06 -1.00
CA ALA A 109 1.76 -14.58 0.29
C ALA A 109 0.23 -14.32 0.28
N THR A 110 -0.30 -13.83 -0.84
CA THR A 110 -1.72 -13.50 -0.98
C THR A 110 -2.58 -14.64 -1.49
N CYS A 111 -2.01 -15.79 -1.80
CA CYS A 111 -2.69 -16.87 -2.54
C CYS A 111 -3.32 -16.32 -3.83
N GLU A 112 -2.56 -15.53 -4.56
CA GLU A 112 -2.94 -14.91 -5.85
C GLU A 112 -4.15 -13.97 -5.78
N LEU A 113 -4.46 -13.43 -4.59
CA LEU A 113 -5.56 -12.48 -4.45
C LEU A 113 -5.12 -11.07 -4.85
N LEU A 114 -5.66 -10.59 -5.97
CA LEU A 114 -5.43 -9.22 -6.44
C LEU A 114 -6.66 -8.35 -6.18
N PRO A 115 -6.47 -7.04 -5.95
CA PRO A 115 -7.58 -6.10 -5.86
C PRO A 115 -8.33 -6.01 -7.20
N ASN A 116 -9.63 -5.79 -7.14
CA ASN A 116 -10.42 -5.50 -8.34
C ASN A 116 -10.06 -4.13 -8.92
N ARG A 117 -9.76 -3.16 -8.06
CA ARG A 117 -9.43 -1.78 -8.42
C ARG A 117 -8.36 -1.24 -7.50
N THR A 118 -7.36 -0.57 -8.07
CA THR A 118 -6.31 0.13 -7.33
C THR A 118 -6.29 1.59 -7.76
N TYR A 119 -6.47 2.48 -6.79
CA TYR A 119 -6.33 3.92 -7.00
C TYR A 119 -4.93 4.34 -6.56
N LEU A 120 -4.17 4.87 -7.50
CA LEU A 120 -2.85 5.43 -7.23
C LEU A 120 -2.98 6.95 -7.10
N LEU A 121 -2.78 7.45 -5.89
CA LEU A 121 -2.73 8.89 -5.65
C LEU A 121 -1.32 9.39 -5.97
N ASP A 122 -1.15 9.93 -7.17
CA ASP A 122 0.14 10.39 -7.65
C ASP A 122 0.40 11.82 -7.17
N LEU A 123 1.54 11.99 -6.50
CA LEU A 123 1.98 13.27 -5.97
C LEU A 123 3.51 13.34 -6.02
N ASP A 124 4.04 14.51 -6.37
CA ASP A 124 5.47 14.75 -6.33
C ASP A 124 6.01 14.50 -4.91
N PRO A 125 7.13 13.76 -4.75
CA PRO A 125 7.68 13.47 -3.42
C PRO A 125 7.96 14.70 -2.58
N VAL A 126 8.36 15.81 -3.16
CA VAL A 126 8.61 17.06 -2.44
C VAL A 126 7.29 17.61 -1.86
N GLN A 127 6.21 17.60 -2.64
CA GLN A 127 4.89 18.03 -2.17
C GLN A 127 4.33 17.08 -1.11
N SER A 128 4.50 15.78 -1.30
CA SER A 128 4.09 14.75 -0.34
C SER A 128 4.80 14.96 1.00
N HIS A 129 6.11 15.16 0.96
CA HIS A 129 6.93 15.39 2.15
C HIS A 129 6.53 16.66 2.89
N ALA A 130 6.22 17.73 2.16
CA ALA A 130 5.78 19.00 2.73
C ALA A 130 4.43 18.89 3.47
N ARG A 131 3.62 17.86 3.18
CA ARG A 131 2.33 17.63 3.84
C ARG A 131 2.43 16.81 5.12
N LEU A 132 3.62 16.26 5.47
CA LEU A 132 3.80 15.46 6.68
C LEU A 132 3.56 16.32 7.93
N GLN A 133 2.79 15.76 8.87
CA GLN A 133 2.45 16.39 10.15
C GLN A 133 3.02 15.61 11.33
N HIS A 134 3.93 14.68 11.08
CA HIS A 134 4.58 13.82 12.06
C HIS A 134 6.04 13.61 11.68
N ASP A 135 6.83 13.04 12.59
CA ASP A 135 8.21 12.66 12.30
C ASP A 135 8.27 11.59 11.19
N GLU A 136 9.30 11.64 10.36
CA GLU A 136 9.50 10.70 9.28
C GLU A 136 9.70 9.27 9.81
N ASP A 137 9.00 8.29 9.20
CA ASP A 137 9.28 6.88 9.42
C ASP A 137 10.47 6.41 8.56
N ARG A 138 10.84 5.12 8.66
CA ARG A 138 11.96 4.54 7.90
C ARG A 138 11.82 4.74 6.38
N MET A 139 10.61 4.61 5.85
CA MET A 139 10.36 4.73 4.41
C MET A 139 10.38 6.18 3.96
N GLU A 140 9.79 7.08 4.75
CA GLU A 140 9.74 8.51 4.46
C GLU A 140 11.13 9.16 4.53
N SER A 141 12.00 8.66 5.41
CA SER A 141 13.36 9.18 5.60
C SER A 141 14.39 8.62 4.61
N ALA A 142 13.99 7.76 3.68
CA ALA A 142 14.92 7.06 2.79
C ALA A 142 15.54 7.94 1.69
N GLY A 143 15.16 9.22 1.60
CA GLY A 143 15.75 10.20 0.69
C GLY A 143 14.97 10.43 -0.59
N ASN A 144 15.26 11.57 -1.24
CA ASN A 144 14.50 12.02 -2.42
C ASN A 144 14.67 11.11 -3.64
N ASP A 145 15.87 10.58 -3.87
CA ASP A 145 16.11 9.68 -5.02
C ASP A 145 15.32 8.38 -4.87
N PHE A 146 15.30 7.81 -3.67
CA PHE A 146 14.49 6.64 -3.35
C PHE A 146 13.00 6.93 -3.59
N GLN A 147 12.50 8.06 -3.11
CA GLN A 147 11.10 8.45 -3.27
C GLN A 147 10.72 8.66 -4.74
N ARG A 148 11.60 9.27 -5.53
CA ARG A 148 11.38 9.45 -6.97
C ARG A 148 11.34 8.11 -7.72
N ARG A 149 12.26 7.20 -7.43
CA ARG A 149 12.28 5.86 -8.03
C ARG A 149 11.02 5.07 -7.66
N THR A 150 10.59 5.17 -6.40
CA THR A 150 9.38 4.52 -5.91
C THR A 150 8.14 5.07 -6.63
N ARG A 151 8.03 6.38 -6.76
CA ARG A 151 6.95 7.02 -7.54
C ARG A 151 6.92 6.50 -8.98
N GLN A 152 8.07 6.48 -9.64
CA GLN A 152 8.17 5.98 -11.02
C GLN A 152 7.76 4.50 -11.11
N ALA A 153 8.17 3.69 -10.14
CA ALA A 153 7.78 2.28 -10.09
C ALA A 153 6.26 2.11 -9.97
N PHE A 154 5.59 2.91 -9.15
CA PHE A 154 4.12 2.92 -9.08
C PHE A 154 3.47 3.31 -10.41
N LEU A 155 3.98 4.33 -11.06
CA LEU A 155 3.45 4.77 -12.36
C LEU A 155 3.65 3.70 -13.44
N ASP A 156 4.78 3.01 -13.43
CA ASP A 156 5.07 1.90 -14.35
C ASP A 156 4.12 0.71 -14.11
N LEU A 157 3.84 0.38 -12.84
CA LEU A 157 2.85 -0.63 -12.47
C LEU A 157 1.45 -0.27 -12.97
N ALA A 158 1.04 0.97 -12.76
CA ALA A 158 -0.26 1.48 -13.22
C ALA A 158 -0.40 1.37 -14.74
N LYS A 159 0.67 1.67 -15.47
CA LYS A 159 0.69 1.56 -16.92
C LYS A 159 0.64 0.11 -17.40
N ALA A 160 1.37 -0.79 -16.72
CA ALA A 160 1.39 -2.21 -17.06
C ALA A 160 0.08 -2.92 -16.75
N GLU A 161 -0.65 -2.47 -15.73
CA GLU A 161 -1.92 -3.07 -15.28
C GLU A 161 -3.06 -2.04 -15.34
N SER A 162 -3.19 -1.34 -16.45
CA SER A 162 -4.13 -0.23 -16.64
C SER A 162 -5.61 -0.62 -16.46
N GLN A 163 -5.94 -1.90 -16.59
CA GLN A 163 -7.31 -2.38 -16.34
C GLN A 163 -7.66 -2.33 -14.86
N ARG A 164 -6.70 -2.57 -13.97
CA ARG A 164 -6.87 -2.59 -12.52
C ARG A 164 -6.65 -1.21 -11.91
N PHE A 165 -5.65 -0.48 -12.39
CA PHE A 165 -5.22 0.81 -11.85
C PHE A 165 -6.02 1.98 -12.40
N ARG A 166 -6.20 2.99 -11.54
CA ARG A 166 -6.60 4.36 -11.93
C ARG A 166 -5.65 5.33 -11.23
N VAL A 167 -4.98 6.15 -12.03
CA VAL A 167 -4.05 7.17 -11.52
C VAL A 167 -4.82 8.46 -11.29
N ILE A 168 -4.70 9.02 -10.08
CA ILE A 168 -5.36 10.24 -9.67
C ILE A 168 -4.29 11.28 -9.32
N ASP A 169 -4.39 12.47 -9.90
CA ASP A 169 -3.52 13.58 -9.56
C ASP A 169 -3.87 14.09 -8.15
N ALA A 170 -3.03 13.75 -7.17
CA ALA A 170 -3.24 14.11 -5.78
C ALA A 170 -2.76 15.52 -5.42
N SER A 171 -2.32 16.31 -6.40
CA SER A 171 -2.06 17.74 -6.22
C SER A 171 -3.34 18.58 -6.26
N GLN A 172 -4.44 18.01 -6.72
CA GLN A 172 -5.76 18.63 -6.74
C GLN A 172 -6.36 18.76 -5.34
N SER A 173 -7.48 19.49 -5.23
CA SER A 173 -8.22 19.58 -3.97
C SER A 173 -8.86 18.23 -3.60
N ILE A 174 -9.30 18.10 -2.35
CA ILE A 174 -9.96 16.87 -1.86
C ILE A 174 -11.23 16.56 -2.66
N GLU A 175 -11.96 17.57 -3.09
CA GLU A 175 -13.22 17.44 -3.81
C GLU A 175 -13.03 17.08 -5.29
N GLU A 176 -11.93 17.44 -5.89
CA GLU A 176 -11.60 17.13 -7.27
C GLU A 176 -11.15 15.69 -7.45
#